data_e8f1c59291dfb7a046d78cfc0afbe32d
#
_entry.id   e8f1c59291dfb7a046d78cfc0afbe32d
#
_cell.length_a   1.000
_cell.length_b   1.000
_cell.length_c   1.000
_cell.angle_alpha   90.00
_cell.angle_beta   90.00
_cell.angle_gamma   90.00
#
_symmetry.space_group_name_H-M   'P 1'
#
loop_
_entity.id
_entity.type
_entity.pdbx_description
1 polymer ?
#
loop_
_entity_poly.entity_id
_entity_poly.type
_entity_poly.pdbx_seq_one_letter_code
_entity_poly.pdbx_strand_id
1 'polypeptide(L)'
;MAAFALAGCTIIPPAEPQSAPLPPPSPPQEQASESAGNDQAHLTYAALGQSVYVDGPRVTPLELLEDSRCPMNARCVWAGQVRLRIRIDLGSGSATREITSGKPLQVADGSLELVEIRPDRVAGGESGGVIDPGTYRFGFRFMGGL
;
A
#
# COMPACT_ATOMS: atom_id res chain seq x y z
N MET A 1 77.26 58.54 -1.12
CA MET A 1 75.88 58.79 -0.86
C MET A 1 75.16 57.47 -0.99
N ALA A 2 74.74 56.91 0.14
CA ALA A 2 74.20 55.61 0.24
C ALA A 2 72.65 55.61 0.08
N ALA A 3 72.12 54.81 -0.81
CA ALA A 3 70.70 54.58 -0.95
C ALA A 3 70.36 53.20 -0.34
N PHE A 4 69.62 53.21 0.75
CA PHE A 4 69.07 52.01 1.38
C PHE A 4 67.80 51.59 0.66
N ALA A 5 67.80 50.35 0.12
CA ALA A 5 66.59 49.73 -0.38
C ALA A 5 65.99 48.88 0.75
N LEU A 6 64.81 49.21 1.19
CA LEU A 6 64.00 48.44 2.15
C LEU A 6 63.21 47.37 1.37
N ALA A 7 63.59 46.11 1.58
CA ALA A 7 62.83 44.98 1.09
C ALA A 7 61.63 44.77 2.02
N GLY A 8 60.42 45.00 1.54
CA GLY A 8 59.17 44.69 2.23
C GLY A 8 58.84 43.20 2.10
N CYS A 9 58.87 42.45 3.22
CA CYS A 9 58.33 41.08 3.26
C CYS A 9 56.81 41.19 3.33
N THR A 10 56.17 40.77 2.26
CA THR A 10 54.71 40.58 2.24
C THR A 10 54.41 39.23 2.86
N ILE A 11 53.85 39.23 4.06
CA ILE A 11 53.35 38.01 4.69
C ILE A 11 52.00 37.74 4.07
N ILE A 12 51.92 36.65 3.31
CA ILE A 12 50.63 36.11 2.81
C ILE A 12 50.04 35.29 3.94
N PRO A 13 48.85 35.64 4.49
CA PRO A 13 48.19 34.79 5.47
C PRO A 13 47.80 33.47 4.81
N PRO A 14 47.89 32.36 5.53
CA PRO A 14 47.43 31.07 5.02
C PRO A 14 45.94 31.15 4.74
N ALA A 15 45.53 30.73 3.56
CA ALA A 15 44.13 30.65 3.20
C ALA A 15 43.45 29.70 4.17
N GLU A 16 42.49 30.21 4.95
CA GLU A 16 41.57 29.39 5.70
C GLU A 16 40.84 28.44 4.75
N PRO A 17 40.73 27.17 5.08
CA PRO A 17 39.91 26.26 4.30
C PRO A 17 38.47 26.79 4.37
N GLN A 18 38.00 27.39 3.29
CA GLN A 18 36.58 27.68 3.13
C GLN A 18 35.85 26.32 3.19
N SER A 19 35.18 26.09 4.30
CA SER A 19 34.22 25.01 4.42
C SER A 19 33.19 25.23 3.31
N ALA A 20 33.23 24.40 2.30
CA ALA A 20 32.19 24.38 1.29
C ALA A 20 30.84 24.24 1.98
N PRO A 21 29.82 25.05 1.64
CA PRO A 21 28.50 24.85 2.19
C PRO A 21 28.04 23.43 1.85
N LEU A 22 27.63 22.72 2.88
CA LEU A 22 27.02 21.39 2.73
C LEU A 22 25.86 21.53 1.73
N PRO A 23 25.76 20.64 0.73
CA PRO A 23 24.61 20.64 -0.14
C PRO A 23 23.34 20.47 0.72
N PRO A 24 22.25 21.15 0.36
CA PRO A 24 21.00 21.01 1.10
C PRO A 24 20.62 19.52 1.14
N PRO A 25 20.03 19.05 2.24
CA PRO A 25 19.56 17.69 2.31
C PRO A 25 18.60 17.47 1.14
N SER A 26 18.90 16.48 0.33
CA SER A 26 18.02 16.05 -0.75
C SER A 26 16.64 15.75 -0.14
N PRO A 27 15.55 16.20 -0.76
CA PRO A 27 14.23 15.80 -0.30
C PRO A 27 14.19 14.27 -0.22
N PRO A 28 13.41 13.69 0.70
CA PRO A 28 13.25 12.26 0.77
C PRO A 28 12.85 11.80 -0.62
N GLN A 29 13.74 11.10 -1.29
CA GLN A 29 13.36 10.35 -2.47
C GLN A 29 12.39 9.31 -1.93
N GLU A 30 11.10 9.54 -2.19
CA GLU A 30 10.17 8.45 -2.22
C GLU A 30 10.81 7.43 -3.15
N GLN A 31 11.38 6.42 -2.53
CA GLN A 31 11.81 5.25 -3.25
C GLN A 31 10.53 4.65 -3.83
N ALA A 32 10.23 5.05 -5.05
CA ALA A 32 9.46 4.20 -5.92
C ALA A 32 10.21 2.88 -5.92
N SER A 33 9.72 1.94 -5.12
CA SER A 33 10.18 0.57 -5.15
C SER A 33 9.84 0.06 -6.54
N GLU A 34 10.76 0.21 -7.46
CA GLU A 34 10.80 -0.58 -8.67
C GLU A 34 11.00 -2.03 -8.22
N SER A 35 9.91 -2.68 -7.91
CA SER A 35 9.87 -4.12 -7.79
C SER A 35 10.04 -4.69 -9.19
N ALA A 36 11.29 -4.87 -9.58
CA ALA A 36 11.63 -5.72 -10.70
C ALA A 36 11.08 -7.12 -10.41
N GLY A 37 10.13 -7.55 -11.25
CA GLY A 37 9.90 -8.95 -11.53
C GLY A 37 9.59 -9.86 -10.34
N ASN A 38 8.40 -9.70 -9.77
CA ASN A 38 7.68 -10.79 -9.19
C ASN A 38 6.22 -10.63 -9.62
N ASP A 39 5.70 -11.58 -10.38
CA ASP A 39 4.28 -11.74 -10.69
C ASP A 39 3.45 -12.08 -9.43
N GLN A 40 3.80 -11.52 -8.30
CA GLN A 40 2.91 -11.41 -7.17
C GLN A 40 1.95 -10.30 -7.51
N ALA A 41 0.80 -10.69 -8.04
CA ALA A 41 -0.32 -9.81 -8.29
C ALA A 41 -0.43 -8.80 -7.14
N HIS A 42 -0.23 -7.53 -7.44
CA HIS A 42 -0.31 -6.44 -6.47
C HIS A 42 -1.70 -6.47 -5.83
N LEU A 43 -1.74 -6.79 -4.54
CA LEU A 43 -2.97 -6.69 -3.76
C LEU A 43 -3.11 -5.28 -3.23
N THR A 44 -4.26 -4.69 -3.48
CA THR A 44 -4.63 -3.39 -2.90
C THR A 44 -5.57 -3.63 -1.74
N TYR A 45 -5.21 -3.13 -0.57
CA TYR A 45 -5.97 -3.33 0.65
C TYR A 45 -6.86 -2.15 0.98
N ALA A 46 -8.10 -2.45 1.39
CA ALA A 46 -9.06 -1.46 1.87
C ALA A 46 -9.72 -1.90 3.18
N ALA A 47 -9.99 -0.95 4.05
CA ALA A 47 -10.88 -1.12 5.20
C ALA A 47 -12.35 -0.92 4.78
N LEU A 48 -13.28 -1.29 5.65
CA LEU A 48 -14.69 -0.95 5.46
C LEU A 48 -14.85 0.58 5.34
N GLY A 49 -15.55 1.02 4.33
CA GLY A 49 -15.77 2.43 4.02
C GLY A 49 -14.60 3.15 3.34
N GLN A 50 -13.46 2.50 3.18
CA GLN A 50 -12.29 3.08 2.52
C GLN A 50 -12.34 2.83 1.01
N SER A 51 -12.23 3.90 0.22
CA SER A 51 -12.13 3.81 -1.23
C SER A 51 -10.68 3.69 -1.67
N VAL A 52 -10.38 2.70 -2.49
CA VAL A 52 -9.04 2.46 -3.04
C VAL A 52 -9.10 2.19 -4.54
N TYR A 53 -8.03 2.53 -5.25
CA TYR A 53 -7.84 2.14 -6.64
C TYR A 53 -7.26 0.74 -6.72
N VAL A 54 -7.87 -0.09 -7.55
CA VAL A 54 -7.44 -1.48 -7.80
C VAL A 54 -7.21 -1.64 -9.30
N ASP A 55 -6.09 -1.17 -9.81
CA ASP A 55 -5.62 -1.29 -11.19
C ASP A 55 -6.67 -0.96 -12.29
N GLY A 56 -7.55 -0.02 -12.01
CA GLY A 56 -8.61 0.41 -12.92
C GLY A 56 -9.84 0.91 -12.16
N PRO A 57 -10.67 0.03 -11.60
CA PRO A 57 -11.82 0.46 -10.81
C PRO A 57 -11.41 1.01 -9.45
N ARG A 58 -12.22 1.92 -8.93
CA ARG A 58 -12.18 2.30 -7.52
C ARG A 58 -13.14 1.41 -6.75
N VAL A 59 -12.67 0.78 -5.70
CA VAL A 59 -13.44 -0.17 -4.88
C VAL A 59 -13.57 0.37 -3.47
N THR A 60 -14.79 0.30 -2.93
CA THR A 60 -15.10 0.69 -1.56
C THR A 60 -15.86 -0.45 -0.89
N PRO A 61 -15.25 -1.18 0.07
CA PRO A 61 -16.00 -2.14 0.88
C PRO A 61 -17.03 -1.41 1.73
N LEU A 62 -18.30 -1.77 1.60
CA LEU A 62 -19.40 -1.12 2.34
C LEU A 62 -19.80 -1.89 3.58
N GLU A 63 -19.92 -3.21 3.45
CA GLU A 63 -20.44 -4.06 4.50
C GLU A 63 -19.89 -5.48 4.38
N LEU A 64 -19.53 -6.05 5.52
CA LEU A 64 -19.23 -7.47 5.64
C LEU A 64 -20.54 -8.24 5.80
N LEU A 65 -20.89 -9.05 4.80
CA LEU A 65 -22.11 -9.86 4.80
C LEU A 65 -21.92 -11.21 5.48
N GLU A 66 -20.74 -11.81 5.29
CA GLU A 66 -20.40 -13.12 5.82
C GLU A 66 -18.90 -13.27 6.00
N ASP A 67 -18.47 -13.84 7.12
CA ASP A 67 -17.14 -14.37 7.34
C ASP A 67 -17.25 -15.74 7.98
N SER A 68 -17.28 -16.76 7.15
CA SER A 68 -17.36 -18.16 7.56
C SER A 68 -16.04 -18.91 7.41
N ARG A 69 -14.91 -18.16 7.30
CA ARG A 69 -13.58 -18.78 7.19
C ARG A 69 -13.29 -19.69 8.36
N CYS A 70 -12.60 -20.81 8.06
CA CYS A 70 -12.12 -21.68 9.13
C CYS A 70 -11.07 -20.95 9.98
N PRO A 71 -11.22 -20.94 11.31
CA PRO A 71 -10.17 -20.41 12.18
C PRO A 71 -8.86 -21.17 12.02
N MET A 72 -7.73 -20.45 12.07
CA MET A 72 -6.39 -21.04 11.90
C MET A 72 -6.07 -22.17 12.89
N ASN A 73 -6.62 -22.09 14.09
CA ASN A 73 -6.42 -23.05 15.17
C ASN A 73 -7.52 -24.11 15.26
N ALA A 74 -8.34 -24.25 14.22
CA ALA A 74 -9.42 -25.23 14.15
C ALA A 74 -9.30 -26.08 12.88
N ARG A 75 -9.91 -27.25 12.91
CA ARG A 75 -10.08 -28.11 11.72
C ARG A 75 -11.52 -28.04 11.28
N CYS A 76 -11.73 -27.57 10.05
CA CYS A 76 -13.06 -27.45 9.46
C CYS A 76 -13.19 -28.42 8.29
N VAL A 77 -14.42 -28.88 8.06
CA VAL A 77 -14.76 -29.68 6.89
C VAL A 77 -14.79 -28.80 5.62
N TRP A 78 -15.10 -27.50 5.79
CA TRP A 78 -15.21 -26.51 4.72
C TRP A 78 -14.21 -25.38 4.97
N ALA A 79 -13.63 -24.86 3.89
CA ALA A 79 -12.73 -23.72 3.98
C ALA A 79 -13.44 -22.43 4.42
N GLY A 80 -14.73 -22.36 4.18
CA GLY A 80 -15.51 -21.13 4.39
C GLY A 80 -15.25 -20.07 3.34
N GLN A 81 -15.90 -18.92 3.51
CA GLN A 81 -15.78 -17.82 2.58
C GLN A 81 -16.00 -16.48 3.28
N VAL A 82 -15.62 -15.39 2.60
CA VAL A 82 -15.98 -14.03 2.98
C VAL A 82 -16.82 -13.44 1.88
N ARG A 83 -17.93 -12.82 2.25
CA ARG A 83 -18.80 -12.06 1.33
C ARG A 83 -18.88 -10.61 1.77
N LEU A 84 -18.66 -9.73 0.82
CA LEU A 84 -18.71 -8.28 1.00
C LEU A 84 -19.73 -7.66 0.06
N ARG A 85 -20.41 -6.63 0.55
CA ARG A 85 -21.04 -5.64 -0.31
C ARG A 85 -20.03 -4.56 -0.60
N ILE A 86 -19.75 -4.32 -1.87
CA ILE A 86 -18.80 -3.33 -2.34
C ILE A 86 -19.47 -2.34 -3.28
N ARG A 87 -18.96 -1.11 -3.29
CA ARG A 87 -19.22 -0.14 -4.34
C ARG A 87 -18.04 -0.14 -5.29
N ILE A 88 -18.35 -0.15 -6.57
CA ILE A 88 -17.36 -0.08 -7.65
C ILE A 88 -17.65 1.18 -8.42
N ASP A 89 -16.67 2.09 -8.48
CA ASP A 89 -16.74 3.31 -9.27
C ASP A 89 -15.83 3.15 -10.48
N LEU A 90 -16.44 3.28 -11.66
CA LEU A 90 -15.80 3.32 -12.96
C LEU A 90 -15.92 4.72 -13.53
N GLY A 91 -15.13 5.06 -14.53
CA GLY A 91 -15.25 6.37 -15.20
C GLY A 91 -16.62 6.66 -15.78
N SER A 92 -17.41 5.62 -16.07
CA SER A 92 -18.76 5.69 -16.62
C SER A 92 -19.88 5.68 -15.59
N GLY A 93 -19.57 5.49 -14.30
CA GLY A 93 -20.56 5.42 -13.23
C GLY A 93 -20.16 4.52 -12.08
N SER A 94 -21.10 4.31 -11.16
CA SER A 94 -20.89 3.46 -9.99
C SER A 94 -21.96 2.38 -9.88
N ALA A 95 -21.58 1.23 -9.31
CA ALA A 95 -22.48 0.14 -9.04
C ALA A 95 -22.16 -0.51 -7.69
N THR A 96 -23.20 -0.95 -6.98
CA THR A 96 -23.05 -1.77 -5.78
C THR A 96 -23.19 -3.24 -6.16
N ARG A 97 -22.25 -4.06 -5.73
CA ARG A 97 -22.19 -5.49 -6.01
C ARG A 97 -21.78 -6.26 -4.77
N GLU A 98 -22.04 -7.56 -4.78
CA GLU A 98 -21.49 -8.50 -3.81
C GLU A 98 -20.30 -9.21 -4.41
N ILE A 99 -19.23 -9.36 -3.63
CA ILE A 99 -18.06 -10.13 -3.98
C ILE A 99 -17.81 -11.20 -2.93
N THR A 100 -17.41 -12.37 -3.39
CA THR A 100 -17.08 -13.51 -2.53
C THR A 100 -15.63 -13.89 -2.71
N SER A 101 -14.93 -14.16 -1.62
CA SER A 101 -13.53 -14.58 -1.67
C SER A 101 -13.33 -15.80 -2.56
N GLY A 102 -12.29 -15.77 -3.40
CA GLY A 102 -11.98 -16.83 -4.34
C GLY A 102 -12.93 -16.97 -5.52
N LYS A 103 -13.88 -16.03 -5.71
CA LYS A 103 -14.77 -15.99 -6.88
C LYS A 103 -14.62 -14.67 -7.60
N PRO A 104 -14.05 -14.67 -8.82
CA PRO A 104 -13.89 -13.44 -9.62
C PRO A 104 -15.24 -12.82 -9.95
N LEU A 105 -15.34 -11.50 -9.78
CA LEU A 105 -16.49 -10.70 -10.18
C LEU A 105 -16.17 -9.97 -11.47
N GLN A 106 -16.97 -10.15 -12.51
CA GLN A 106 -16.81 -9.41 -13.76
C GLN A 106 -17.14 -7.93 -13.57
N VAL A 107 -16.18 -7.07 -13.90
CA VAL A 107 -16.27 -5.61 -13.78
C VAL A 107 -15.71 -4.99 -15.06
N ALA A 108 -16.54 -4.30 -15.81
CA ALA A 108 -16.19 -3.75 -17.12
C ALA A 108 -15.55 -4.82 -18.03
N ASP A 109 -14.33 -4.59 -18.49
CA ASP A 109 -13.56 -5.47 -19.37
C ASP A 109 -12.60 -6.39 -18.61
N GLY A 110 -12.75 -6.49 -17.29
CA GLY A 110 -11.87 -7.29 -16.44
C GLY A 110 -12.58 -8.04 -15.34
N SER A 111 -11.81 -8.62 -14.45
CA SER A 111 -12.31 -9.33 -13.28
C SER A 111 -11.68 -8.80 -11.99
N LEU A 112 -12.53 -8.51 -11.02
CA LEU A 112 -12.16 -8.12 -9.67
C LEU A 112 -12.23 -9.35 -8.76
N GLU A 113 -11.20 -9.58 -7.97
CA GLU A 113 -11.13 -10.71 -7.04
C GLU A 113 -10.81 -10.22 -5.64
N LEU A 114 -11.51 -10.78 -4.65
CA LEU A 114 -11.18 -10.67 -3.24
C LEU A 114 -10.25 -11.82 -2.87
N VAL A 115 -8.96 -11.52 -2.73
CA VAL A 115 -7.91 -12.54 -2.59
C VAL A 115 -7.55 -12.81 -1.15
N GLU A 116 -7.41 -11.77 -0.35
CA GLU A 116 -6.94 -11.86 1.02
C GLU A 116 -7.83 -11.05 1.96
N ILE A 117 -8.04 -11.59 3.14
CA ILE A 117 -8.79 -10.91 4.19
C ILE A 117 -8.01 -11.01 5.50
N ARG A 118 -7.70 -9.87 6.08
CA ARG A 118 -7.03 -9.76 7.39
C ARG A 118 -7.95 -9.13 8.43
N PRO A 119 -7.76 -9.46 9.70
CA PRO A 119 -6.91 -10.51 10.25
C PRO A 119 -7.45 -11.92 9.97
N ASP A 120 -6.59 -12.90 10.20
CA ASP A 120 -7.03 -14.30 10.19
C ASP A 120 -7.99 -14.56 11.35
N ARG A 121 -8.92 -15.49 11.17
CA ARG A 121 -9.79 -15.92 12.25
C ARG A 121 -9.06 -16.88 13.19
N VAL A 122 -9.27 -16.70 14.48
CA VAL A 122 -8.78 -17.58 15.53
C VAL A 122 -9.96 -17.99 16.39
N ALA A 123 -10.16 -19.29 16.60
CA ALA A 123 -11.23 -19.78 17.47
C ALA A 123 -10.85 -19.57 18.93
N GLY A 124 -11.80 -19.13 19.75
CA GLY A 124 -11.59 -18.83 21.15
C GLY A 124 -10.96 -17.44 21.36
N GLY A 125 -10.40 -17.20 22.53
CA GLY A 125 -9.91 -15.91 22.97
C GLY A 125 -10.99 -15.06 23.62
N GLU A 126 -10.61 -13.88 24.11
CA GLU A 126 -11.51 -12.98 24.87
C GLU A 126 -12.72 -12.51 24.06
N SER A 127 -12.61 -12.47 22.74
CA SER A 127 -13.70 -12.07 21.82
C SER A 127 -14.49 -13.24 21.25
N GLY A 128 -14.27 -14.48 21.70
CA GLY A 128 -14.96 -15.66 21.16
C GLY A 128 -14.74 -15.90 19.66
N GLY A 129 -13.68 -15.38 19.09
CA GLY A 129 -13.39 -15.47 17.66
C GLY A 129 -14.10 -14.43 16.79
N VAL A 130 -14.77 -13.44 17.40
CA VAL A 130 -15.37 -12.32 16.70
C VAL A 130 -14.29 -11.30 16.36
N ILE A 131 -14.22 -10.91 15.09
CA ILE A 131 -13.30 -9.87 14.60
C ILE A 131 -14.04 -8.54 14.59
N ASP A 132 -13.43 -7.50 15.17
CA ASP A 132 -13.97 -6.16 15.09
C ASP A 132 -14.03 -5.69 13.62
N PRO A 133 -15.19 -5.20 13.15
CA PRO A 133 -15.35 -4.74 11.76
C PRO A 133 -14.32 -3.69 11.33
N GLY A 134 -13.89 -2.83 12.23
CA GLY A 134 -12.90 -1.78 11.94
C GLY A 134 -11.49 -2.31 11.69
N THR A 135 -11.19 -3.53 12.12
CA THR A 135 -9.85 -4.13 11.94
C THR A 135 -9.69 -4.85 10.61
N TYR A 136 -10.78 -5.12 9.91
CA TYR A 136 -10.69 -5.82 8.63
C TYR A 136 -9.89 -5.04 7.58
N ARG A 137 -9.10 -5.78 6.82
CA ARG A 137 -8.42 -5.32 5.61
C ARG A 137 -8.68 -6.34 4.52
N PHE A 138 -9.23 -5.87 3.42
CA PHE A 138 -9.62 -6.68 2.28
C PHE A 138 -8.66 -6.43 1.14
N GLY A 139 -7.96 -7.48 0.72
CA GLY A 139 -7.00 -7.45 -0.38
C GLY A 139 -7.68 -7.76 -1.70
N PHE A 140 -7.73 -6.79 -2.59
CA PHE A 140 -8.32 -6.89 -3.92
C PHE A 140 -7.24 -6.98 -4.98
N ARG A 141 -7.57 -7.70 -6.04
CA ARG A 141 -6.82 -7.77 -7.28
C ARG A 141 -7.77 -7.56 -8.45
N PHE A 142 -7.35 -6.75 -9.41
CA PHE A 142 -8.07 -6.59 -10.66
C PHE A 142 -7.20 -7.08 -11.81
N MET A 143 -7.80 -7.87 -12.66
CA MET A 143 -7.19 -8.32 -13.91
C MET A 143 -8.01 -7.73 -15.05
N GLY A 144 -7.48 -6.68 -15.68
CA GLY A 144 -8.08 -6.07 -16.86
C GLY A 144 -8.03 -7.05 -18.03
N GLY A 145 -9.06 -6.99 -18.88
CA GLY A 145 -9.01 -7.65 -20.18
C GLY A 145 -8.07 -6.89 -21.13
N LEU A 146 -7.47 -7.60 -22.05
CA LEU A 146 -6.70 -7.00 -23.16
C LEU A 146 -7.64 -6.51 -24.26
#